data_a224607f7fd42f69d21c8a1770b2a751
#
_entry.id   a224607f7fd42f69d21c8a1770b2a751
#
_cell.length_a   1.000
_cell.length_b   1.000
_cell.length_c   1.000
_cell.angle_alpha   90.00
_cell.angle_beta   90.00
_cell.angle_gamma   90.00
#
_symmetry.space_group_name_H-M   'P 1'
#
loop_
_entity.id
_entity.type
_entity.pdbx_description
1 polymer ?
#
loop_
_entity_poly.entity_id
_entity_poly.type
_entity_poly.pdbx_seq_one_letter_code
_entity_poly.pdbx_strand_id
1 'polypeptide(L)'
;QLDIPDYFNFAFDVLDARAHAADKDALIAIDLAAGTRKAVRYSELSATSARFAKALMALGLQRGDAACVVIGRQPEWHMVLFGCMKAGVISMPGTNLLTAKDIAYRVNQAGAKAVIVSRQHVEKVEAIRSECPTLQHLIVIGAADGDWLSFDALCAAQDAAHDPAELPPFPSTDTMMIDFKSDTTALPK
;
A
#
# COMPACT_ATOMS: atom_id res chain seq x y z
N GLN A 1 4.78 -30.92 1.99
CA GLN A 1 4.54 -30.11 0.79
C GLN A 1 3.34 -29.22 1.10
N LEU A 2 3.45 -27.89 0.89
CA LEU A 2 2.32 -26.99 1.07
C LEU A 2 1.39 -27.18 -0.16
N ASP A 3 0.11 -27.35 0.11
CA ASP A 3 -0.93 -27.34 -0.91
C ASP A 3 -1.31 -25.88 -1.18
N ILE A 4 -0.84 -25.34 -2.27
CA ILE A 4 -1.07 -23.93 -2.66
C ILE A 4 -2.21 -23.94 -3.67
N PRO A 5 -3.33 -23.24 -3.38
CA PRO A 5 -4.45 -23.16 -4.31
C PRO A 5 -4.04 -22.39 -5.58
N ASP A 6 -4.68 -22.68 -6.71
CA ASP A 6 -4.40 -22.02 -8.00
C ASP A 6 -4.68 -20.50 -7.95
N TYR A 7 -5.66 -20.11 -7.15
CA TYR A 7 -6.06 -18.72 -6.94
C TYR A 7 -6.06 -18.40 -5.45
N PHE A 8 -5.41 -17.32 -5.08
CA PHE A 8 -5.32 -16.87 -3.70
C PHE A 8 -4.97 -15.38 -3.63
N ASN A 9 -5.70 -14.64 -2.80
CA ASN A 9 -5.38 -13.26 -2.44
C ASN A 9 -5.52 -13.09 -0.93
N PHE A 10 -4.41 -12.87 -0.24
CA PHE A 10 -4.37 -12.79 1.22
C PHE A 10 -5.38 -11.78 1.79
N ALA A 11 -5.59 -10.65 1.10
CA ALA A 11 -6.50 -9.62 1.58
C ALA A 11 -7.98 -10.07 1.51
N PHE A 12 -8.37 -10.86 0.51
CA PHE A 12 -9.73 -11.41 0.42
C PHE A 12 -9.87 -12.69 1.25
N ASP A 13 -8.97 -13.66 1.04
CA ASP A 13 -9.12 -15.00 1.60
C ASP A 13 -8.82 -15.08 3.10
N VAL A 14 -8.03 -14.14 3.62
CA VAL A 14 -7.66 -14.13 5.04
C VAL A 14 -8.20 -12.91 5.78
N LEU A 15 -7.89 -11.69 5.32
CA LEU A 15 -8.29 -10.47 6.04
C LEU A 15 -9.83 -10.33 6.07
N ASP A 16 -10.47 -10.38 4.90
CA ASP A 16 -11.92 -10.18 4.80
C ASP A 16 -12.68 -11.35 5.44
N ALA A 17 -12.20 -12.58 5.28
CA ALA A 17 -12.75 -13.74 5.97
C ALA A 17 -12.70 -13.57 7.50
N ARG A 18 -11.62 -12.99 8.05
CA ARG A 18 -11.50 -12.66 9.48
C ARG A 18 -12.48 -11.57 9.91
N ALA A 19 -12.63 -10.54 9.11
CA ALA A 19 -13.58 -9.45 9.37
C ALA A 19 -15.02 -9.96 9.45
N HIS A 20 -15.39 -10.94 8.60
CA HIS A 20 -16.73 -11.55 8.60
C HIS A 20 -16.93 -12.56 9.74
N ALA A 21 -15.91 -13.36 10.07
CA ALA A 21 -16.06 -14.44 11.06
C ALA A 21 -16.11 -13.94 12.51
N ALA A 22 -15.27 -12.96 12.86
CA ALA A 22 -15.22 -12.39 14.20
C ALA A 22 -14.51 -11.03 14.16
N ASP A 23 -15.28 -9.95 14.24
CA ASP A 23 -14.72 -8.59 14.22
C ASP A 23 -14.01 -8.27 15.54
N LYS A 24 -12.71 -8.58 15.59
CA LYS A 24 -11.80 -8.33 16.71
C LYS A 24 -10.82 -7.22 16.38
N ASP A 25 -10.05 -6.79 17.37
CA ASP A 25 -8.91 -5.92 17.14
C ASP A 25 -7.88 -6.64 16.25
N ALA A 26 -7.59 -6.06 15.10
CA ALA A 26 -6.58 -6.53 14.14
C ALA A 26 -5.22 -5.93 14.46
N LEU A 27 -5.21 -4.63 14.84
CA LEU A 27 -4.01 -3.87 15.15
C LEU A 27 -4.22 -3.04 16.42
N ILE A 28 -3.14 -2.87 17.16
CA ILE A 28 -3.07 -1.92 18.27
C ILE A 28 -1.90 -0.97 17.98
N ALA A 29 -2.21 0.27 17.63
CA ALA A 29 -1.23 1.33 17.46
C ALA A 29 -1.01 2.05 18.79
N ILE A 30 0.25 2.17 19.20
CA ILE A 30 0.65 2.88 20.42
C ILE A 30 1.61 3.99 20.01
N ASP A 31 1.23 5.22 20.28
CA ASP A 31 2.12 6.38 20.18
C ASP A 31 2.64 6.71 21.57
N LEU A 32 3.90 6.38 21.81
CA LEU A 32 4.54 6.59 23.12
C LEU A 32 4.78 8.09 23.41
N ALA A 33 4.99 8.90 22.36
CA ALA A 33 5.23 10.33 22.52
C ALA A 33 3.94 11.09 22.87
N ALA A 34 2.84 10.74 22.22
CA ALA A 34 1.52 11.30 22.48
C ALA A 34 0.78 10.59 23.64
N GLY A 35 1.28 9.46 24.11
CA GLY A 35 0.61 8.64 25.13
C GLY A 35 -0.73 8.07 24.67
N THR A 36 -0.92 7.89 23.36
CA THR A 36 -2.19 7.44 22.80
C THR A 36 -2.15 5.96 22.38
N ARG A 37 -3.32 5.31 22.47
CA ARG A 37 -3.55 3.94 22.02
C ARG A 37 -4.78 3.91 21.12
N LYS A 38 -4.63 3.43 19.89
CA LYS A 38 -5.73 3.22 18.94
C LYS A 38 -5.81 1.72 18.60
N ALA A 39 -6.97 1.11 18.76
CA ALA A 39 -7.26 -0.21 18.22
C ALA A 39 -7.93 -0.03 16.85
N VAL A 40 -7.53 -0.86 15.88
CA VAL A 40 -8.13 -0.96 14.55
C VAL A 40 -8.72 -2.35 14.42
N ARG A 41 -10.02 -2.46 14.13
CA ARG A 41 -10.71 -3.73 13.99
C ARG A 41 -10.46 -4.35 12.61
N TYR A 42 -10.67 -5.67 12.50
CA TYR A 42 -10.62 -6.34 11.19
C TYR A 42 -11.60 -5.74 10.19
N SER A 43 -12.82 -5.39 10.62
CA SER A 43 -13.82 -4.73 9.77
C SER A 43 -13.35 -3.36 9.24
N GLU A 44 -12.72 -2.55 10.09
CA GLU A 44 -12.17 -1.25 9.70
C GLU A 44 -11.02 -1.42 8.70
N LEU A 45 -10.11 -2.36 8.97
CA LEU A 45 -8.98 -2.65 8.10
C LEU A 45 -9.43 -3.16 6.73
N SER A 46 -10.41 -4.09 6.72
CA SER A 46 -11.04 -4.61 5.50
C SER A 46 -11.72 -3.51 4.69
N ALA A 47 -12.57 -2.70 5.33
CA ALA A 47 -13.31 -1.64 4.66
C ALA A 47 -12.39 -0.55 4.10
N THR A 48 -11.39 -0.10 4.88
CA THR A 48 -10.46 0.94 4.41
C THR A 48 -9.58 0.44 3.28
N SER A 49 -9.07 -0.79 3.36
CA SER A 49 -8.30 -1.38 2.26
C SER A 49 -9.13 -1.58 0.98
N ALA A 50 -10.43 -1.90 1.09
CA ALA A 50 -11.33 -1.98 -0.05
C ALA A 50 -11.55 -0.62 -0.72
N ARG A 51 -11.78 0.43 0.08
CA ARG A 51 -11.89 1.81 -0.43
C ARG A 51 -10.61 2.25 -1.13
N PHE A 52 -9.45 1.96 -0.53
CA PHE A 52 -8.17 2.31 -1.12
C PHE A 52 -7.92 1.55 -2.43
N ALA A 53 -8.26 0.26 -2.51
CA ALA A 53 -8.17 -0.52 -3.75
C ALA A 53 -9.00 0.12 -4.87
N LYS A 54 -10.25 0.50 -4.59
CA LYS A 54 -11.10 1.21 -5.56
C LYS A 54 -10.51 2.56 -5.98
N ALA A 55 -9.92 3.30 -5.04
CA ALA A 55 -9.26 4.55 -5.34
C ALA A 55 -8.07 4.35 -6.29
N LEU A 56 -7.23 3.33 -6.07
CA LEU A 56 -6.13 3.01 -6.98
C LEU A 56 -6.63 2.66 -8.39
N MET A 57 -7.69 1.85 -8.49
CA MET A 57 -8.31 1.52 -9.78
C MET A 57 -8.92 2.77 -10.45
N ALA A 58 -9.57 3.65 -9.70
CA ALA A 58 -10.12 4.91 -10.21
C ALA A 58 -9.03 5.87 -10.72
N LEU A 59 -7.84 5.82 -10.13
CA LEU A 59 -6.65 6.53 -10.62
C LEU A 59 -6.03 5.89 -11.87
N GLY A 60 -6.54 4.74 -12.33
CA GLY A 60 -6.07 4.06 -13.53
C GLY A 60 -4.96 3.04 -13.29
N LEU A 61 -4.60 2.74 -12.03
CA LEU A 61 -3.67 1.65 -11.75
C LEU A 61 -4.35 0.31 -12.08
N GLN A 62 -3.60 -0.55 -12.72
CA GLN A 62 -4.04 -1.87 -13.16
C GLN A 62 -3.28 -2.97 -12.43
N ARG A 63 -3.82 -4.18 -12.47
CA ARG A 63 -3.13 -5.37 -11.97
C ARG A 63 -1.74 -5.51 -12.60
N GLY A 64 -0.74 -5.70 -11.75
CA GLY A 64 0.67 -5.78 -12.15
C GLY A 64 1.40 -4.43 -12.14
N ASP A 65 0.71 -3.29 -12.00
CA ASP A 65 1.37 -2.02 -11.79
C ASP A 65 2.02 -1.97 -10.40
N ALA A 66 3.15 -1.27 -10.29
CA ALA A 66 3.89 -1.17 -9.04
C ALA A 66 3.65 0.16 -8.32
N ALA A 67 3.67 0.12 -6.98
CA ALA A 67 3.59 1.29 -6.11
C ALA A 67 4.68 1.23 -5.02
N CYS A 68 5.49 2.27 -4.93
CA CYS A 68 6.50 2.41 -3.86
C CYS A 68 5.82 2.91 -2.58
N VAL A 69 6.02 2.21 -1.45
CA VAL A 69 5.34 2.49 -0.19
C VAL A 69 6.36 2.81 0.89
N VAL A 70 6.41 4.06 1.35
CA VAL A 70 7.32 4.52 2.43
C VAL A 70 6.50 5.15 3.54
N ILE A 71 5.89 4.30 4.34
CA ILE A 71 5.00 4.67 5.44
C ILE A 71 5.61 4.17 6.74
N GLY A 72 5.58 5.01 7.77
CA GLY A 72 6.05 4.67 9.12
C GLY A 72 5.21 3.58 9.81
N ARG A 73 5.52 3.36 11.10
CA ARG A 73 4.79 2.40 11.95
C ARG A 73 3.44 2.97 12.36
N GLN A 74 2.49 2.97 11.43
CA GLN A 74 1.12 3.46 11.62
C GLN A 74 0.13 2.51 10.96
N PRO A 75 -1.14 2.47 11.38
CA PRO A 75 -2.15 1.55 10.86
C PRO A 75 -2.32 1.61 9.35
N GLU A 76 -2.19 2.79 8.77
CA GLU A 76 -2.34 3.07 7.34
C GLU A 76 -1.36 2.25 6.49
N TRP A 77 -0.20 1.85 7.03
CA TRP A 77 0.74 0.96 6.34
C TRP A 77 0.06 -0.37 5.94
N HIS A 78 -0.69 -0.97 6.86
CA HIS A 78 -1.43 -2.21 6.59
C HIS A 78 -2.60 -1.97 5.63
N MET A 79 -3.32 -0.85 5.80
CA MET A 79 -4.45 -0.49 4.94
C MET A 79 -4.01 -0.30 3.49
N VAL A 80 -2.86 0.34 3.28
CA VAL A 80 -2.25 0.54 1.95
C VAL A 80 -1.82 -0.80 1.34
N LEU A 81 -1.10 -1.65 2.07
CA LEU A 81 -0.64 -2.93 1.54
C LEU A 81 -1.81 -3.85 1.15
N PHE A 82 -2.82 -3.96 2.02
CA PHE A 82 -4.02 -4.75 1.69
C PHE A 82 -4.84 -4.13 0.56
N GLY A 83 -4.89 -2.81 0.47
CA GLY A 83 -5.53 -2.13 -0.66
C GLY A 83 -4.81 -2.40 -1.97
N CYS A 84 -3.49 -2.38 -1.99
CA CYS A 84 -2.70 -2.78 -3.15
C CYS A 84 -2.98 -4.24 -3.53
N MET A 85 -3.00 -5.17 -2.56
CA MET A 85 -3.31 -6.58 -2.81
C MET A 85 -4.70 -6.75 -3.44
N LYS A 86 -5.73 -6.06 -2.92
CA LYS A 86 -7.08 -6.10 -3.45
C LYS A 86 -7.20 -5.54 -4.87
N ALA A 87 -6.41 -4.51 -5.20
CA ALA A 87 -6.35 -3.93 -6.53
C ALA A 87 -5.43 -4.72 -7.50
N GLY A 88 -4.67 -5.69 -7.02
CA GLY A 88 -3.65 -6.37 -7.81
C GLY A 88 -2.42 -5.50 -8.11
N VAL A 89 -2.24 -4.41 -7.36
CA VAL A 89 -1.10 -3.51 -7.46
C VAL A 89 0.06 -4.08 -6.63
N ILE A 90 1.23 -4.18 -7.25
CA ILE A 90 2.43 -4.71 -6.60
C ILE A 90 2.98 -3.66 -5.64
N SER A 91 2.91 -3.92 -4.34
CA SER A 91 3.47 -3.01 -3.34
C SER A 91 4.98 -3.21 -3.18
N MET A 92 5.72 -2.11 -3.03
CA MET A 92 7.14 -2.11 -2.73
C MET A 92 7.39 -1.40 -1.40
N PRO A 93 7.24 -2.09 -0.26
CA PRO A 93 7.43 -1.47 1.04
C PRO A 93 8.88 -1.09 1.29
N GLY A 94 9.07 0.09 1.84
CA GLY A 94 10.37 0.61 2.23
C GLY A 94 10.36 1.13 3.66
N THR A 95 11.54 1.19 4.27
CA THR A 95 11.71 1.73 5.61
C THR A 95 11.77 3.26 5.60
N ASN A 96 11.51 3.90 6.76
CA ASN A 96 11.66 5.35 6.94
C ASN A 96 13.10 5.85 6.72
N LEU A 97 14.08 4.94 6.71
CA LEU A 97 15.50 5.27 6.53
C LEU A 97 15.88 5.49 5.06
N LEU A 98 15.00 5.16 4.11
CA LEU A 98 15.28 5.37 2.70
C LEU A 98 15.59 6.84 2.42
N THR A 99 16.67 7.03 1.68
CA THR A 99 17.05 8.35 1.12
C THR A 99 16.21 8.63 -0.14
N ALA A 100 16.24 9.88 -0.63
CA ALA A 100 15.61 10.23 -1.89
C ALA A 100 16.14 9.36 -3.06
N LYS A 101 17.46 9.12 -3.11
CA LYS A 101 18.09 8.26 -4.13
C LYS A 101 17.61 6.80 -4.05
N ASP A 102 17.41 6.28 -2.84
CA ASP A 102 16.89 4.91 -2.66
C ASP A 102 15.46 4.78 -3.18
N ILE A 103 14.66 5.81 -2.98
CA ILE A 103 13.27 5.87 -3.50
C ILE A 103 13.30 5.93 -5.02
N ALA A 104 14.08 6.85 -5.61
CA ALA A 104 14.23 6.97 -7.05
C ALA A 104 14.68 5.65 -7.70
N TYR A 105 15.69 5.00 -7.11
CA TYR A 105 16.17 3.70 -7.59
C TYR A 105 15.05 2.66 -7.65
N ARG A 106 14.28 2.51 -6.56
CA ARG A 106 13.17 1.54 -6.50
C ARG A 106 12.07 1.85 -7.49
N VAL A 107 11.65 3.12 -7.56
CA VAL A 107 10.63 3.58 -8.50
C VAL A 107 11.04 3.25 -9.93
N ASN A 108 12.26 3.59 -10.32
CA ASN A 108 12.75 3.39 -11.68
C ASN A 108 13.00 1.91 -12.01
N GLN A 109 13.54 1.14 -11.05
CA GLN A 109 13.83 -0.28 -11.26
C GLN A 109 12.55 -1.11 -11.50
N ALA A 110 11.47 -0.77 -10.82
CA ALA A 110 10.19 -1.47 -10.96
C ALA A 110 9.21 -0.75 -11.90
N GLY A 111 9.56 0.41 -12.45
CA GLY A 111 8.64 1.21 -13.24
C GLY A 111 7.40 1.63 -12.47
N ALA A 112 7.54 1.98 -11.18
CA ALA A 112 6.40 2.28 -10.34
C ALA A 112 5.60 3.48 -10.85
N LYS A 113 4.28 3.34 -10.86
CA LYS A 113 3.35 4.40 -11.28
C LYS A 113 2.87 5.26 -10.11
N ALA A 114 2.95 4.75 -8.91
CA ALA A 114 2.55 5.47 -7.70
C ALA A 114 3.63 5.43 -6.63
N VAL A 115 3.68 6.49 -5.81
CA VAL A 115 4.39 6.52 -4.55
C VAL A 115 3.40 6.88 -3.45
N ILE A 116 3.47 6.16 -2.33
CA ILE A 116 2.56 6.32 -1.18
C ILE A 116 3.43 6.50 0.05
N VAL A 117 3.37 7.67 0.67
CA VAL A 117 4.33 8.02 1.74
C VAL A 117 3.66 8.68 2.95
N SER A 118 4.30 8.57 4.10
CA SER A 118 4.00 9.45 5.23
C SER A 118 4.50 10.88 4.94
N ARG A 119 3.85 11.88 5.53
CA ARG A 119 4.13 13.31 5.31
C ARG A 119 5.62 13.67 5.38
N GLN A 120 6.35 13.10 6.31
CA GLN A 120 7.79 13.34 6.50
C GLN A 120 8.68 12.95 5.30
N HIS A 121 8.14 12.20 4.33
CA HIS A 121 8.88 11.74 3.15
C HIS A 121 8.51 12.49 1.87
N VAL A 122 7.56 13.41 1.91
CA VAL A 122 7.12 14.21 0.76
C VAL A 122 8.30 14.93 0.11
N GLU A 123 9.12 15.64 0.89
CA GLU A 123 10.28 16.38 0.37
C GLU A 123 11.30 15.47 -0.33
N LYS A 124 11.48 14.23 0.16
CA LYS A 124 12.37 13.26 -0.48
C LYS A 124 11.88 12.86 -1.87
N VAL A 125 10.57 12.71 -2.03
CA VAL A 125 9.95 12.36 -3.31
C VAL A 125 9.97 13.55 -4.27
N GLU A 126 9.66 14.75 -3.79
CA GLU A 126 9.75 15.97 -4.61
C GLU A 126 11.16 16.18 -5.17
N ALA A 127 12.18 15.92 -4.36
CA ALA A 127 13.58 16.07 -4.79
C ALA A 127 13.98 15.15 -5.96
N ILE A 128 13.25 14.05 -6.19
CA ILE A 128 13.59 13.05 -7.23
C ILE A 128 12.48 12.87 -8.28
N ARG A 129 11.40 13.64 -8.18
CA ARG A 129 10.22 13.49 -9.04
C ARG A 129 10.58 13.57 -10.53
N SER A 130 11.43 14.49 -10.91
CA SER A 130 11.91 14.66 -12.30
C SER A 130 12.77 13.51 -12.80
N GLU A 131 13.33 12.70 -11.89
CA GLU A 131 14.15 11.54 -12.22
C GLU A 131 13.33 10.24 -12.34
N CYS A 132 12.02 10.31 -12.08
CA CYS A 132 11.11 9.17 -12.04
C CYS A 132 10.01 9.28 -13.12
N PRO A 133 10.30 9.05 -14.40
CA PRO A 133 9.37 9.33 -15.50
C PRO A 133 8.12 8.45 -15.52
N THR A 134 8.12 7.30 -14.84
CA THR A 134 6.95 6.42 -14.74
C THR A 134 5.97 6.84 -13.65
N LEU A 135 6.38 7.74 -12.74
CA LEU A 135 5.60 8.13 -11.59
C LEU A 135 4.47 9.07 -11.99
N GLN A 136 3.23 8.63 -11.80
CA GLN A 136 2.01 9.34 -12.19
C GLN A 136 1.23 9.86 -10.97
N HIS A 137 1.27 9.13 -9.85
CA HIS A 137 0.47 9.42 -8.66
C HIS A 137 1.32 9.57 -7.41
N LEU A 138 1.14 10.70 -6.74
CA LEU A 138 1.78 11.03 -5.46
C LEU A 138 0.71 10.98 -4.37
N ILE A 139 0.79 10.01 -3.47
CA ILE A 139 -0.20 9.79 -2.41
C ILE A 139 0.47 9.98 -1.05
N VAL A 140 -0.13 10.80 -0.20
CA VAL A 140 0.36 11.08 1.15
C VAL A 140 -0.65 10.65 2.21
N ILE A 141 -0.14 10.07 3.30
CA ILE A 141 -0.94 9.81 4.48
C ILE A 141 -1.09 11.12 5.25
N GLY A 142 -2.34 11.54 5.47
CA GLY A 142 -2.71 12.81 6.09
C GLY A 142 -3.01 13.92 5.09
N ALA A 143 -2.77 15.16 5.50
CA ALA A 143 -3.06 16.33 4.67
C ALA A 143 -2.19 16.39 3.42
N ALA A 144 -2.81 16.70 2.29
CA ALA A 144 -2.17 16.84 1.00
C ALA A 144 -2.07 18.32 0.59
N ASP A 145 -0.99 18.66 -0.10
CA ASP A 145 -0.76 19.97 -0.69
C ASP A 145 -0.29 19.83 -2.13
N GLY A 146 -0.58 20.82 -2.98
CA GLY A 146 -0.16 20.83 -4.36
C GLY A 146 -0.75 19.67 -5.17
N ASP A 147 0.11 18.91 -5.86
CA ASP A 147 -0.29 17.76 -6.71
C ASP A 147 -0.44 16.45 -5.92
N TRP A 148 -0.23 16.47 -4.62
CA TRP A 148 -0.36 15.29 -3.78
C TRP A 148 -1.84 14.95 -3.53
N LEU A 149 -2.13 13.66 -3.53
CA LEU A 149 -3.44 13.11 -3.20
C LEU A 149 -3.46 12.63 -1.74
N SER A 150 -4.48 13.03 -0.98
CA SER A 150 -4.65 12.53 0.38
C SER A 150 -5.21 11.11 0.37
N PHE A 151 -4.55 10.18 1.06
CA PHE A 151 -5.06 8.83 1.29
C PHE A 151 -6.46 8.84 1.89
N ASP A 152 -6.67 9.69 2.91
CA ASP A 152 -7.96 9.78 3.60
C ASP A 152 -9.07 10.27 2.67
N ALA A 153 -8.78 11.30 1.85
CA ALA A 153 -9.72 11.83 0.87
C ALA A 153 -10.03 10.82 -0.24
N LEU A 154 -9.01 10.11 -0.73
CA LEU A 154 -9.16 9.05 -1.71
C LEU A 154 -10.07 7.93 -1.19
N CYS A 155 -9.85 7.47 0.05
CA CYS A 155 -10.69 6.47 0.69
C CYS A 155 -12.12 6.97 0.95
N ALA A 156 -12.27 8.23 1.39
CA ALA A 156 -13.58 8.81 1.67
C ALA A 156 -14.45 8.98 0.41
N ALA A 157 -13.84 9.12 -0.75
CA ALA A 157 -14.53 9.22 -2.04
C ALA A 157 -15.08 7.87 -2.54
N GLN A 158 -14.73 6.76 -1.90
CA GLN A 158 -15.13 5.41 -2.30
C GLN A 158 -16.04 4.79 -1.25
N ASP A 159 -17.01 3.97 -1.69
CA ASP A 159 -17.73 3.09 -0.78
C ASP A 159 -16.86 1.87 -0.37
N ALA A 160 -17.24 1.24 0.74
CA ALA A 160 -16.53 0.05 1.23
C ALA A 160 -17.06 -1.26 0.62
N ALA A 161 -18.16 -1.21 -0.13
CA ALA A 161 -18.71 -2.37 -0.80
C ALA A 161 -17.74 -2.82 -1.89
N HIS A 162 -17.13 -3.97 -1.70
CA HIS A 162 -16.21 -4.56 -2.63
C HIS A 162 -16.60 -6.03 -2.81
N ASP A 163 -17.10 -6.35 -3.99
CA ASP A 163 -17.38 -7.73 -4.34
C ASP A 163 -16.15 -8.32 -5.05
N PRO A 164 -15.43 -9.26 -4.41
CA PRO A 164 -14.30 -9.93 -5.06
C PRO A 164 -14.69 -10.60 -6.39
N ALA A 165 -15.97 -10.96 -6.57
CA ALA A 165 -16.45 -11.57 -7.81
C ALA A 165 -16.47 -10.60 -9.00
N GLU A 166 -16.42 -9.29 -8.76
CA GLU A 166 -16.29 -8.27 -9.81
C GLU A 166 -14.88 -8.19 -10.39
N LEU A 167 -13.90 -8.80 -9.71
CA LEU A 167 -12.51 -8.82 -10.14
C LEU A 167 -12.15 -10.18 -10.75
N PRO A 168 -11.28 -10.22 -11.76
CA PRO A 168 -10.70 -11.48 -12.21
C PRO A 168 -9.99 -12.19 -11.04
N PRO A 169 -10.09 -13.52 -10.94
CA PRO A 169 -9.38 -14.26 -9.90
C PRO A 169 -7.88 -13.95 -9.92
N PHE A 170 -7.26 -13.90 -8.74
CA PHE A 170 -5.82 -13.66 -8.59
C PHE A 170 -5.09 -15.02 -8.56
N PRO A 171 -4.35 -15.41 -9.61
CA PRO A 171 -3.49 -16.58 -9.56
C PRO A 171 -2.49 -16.47 -8.42
N SER A 172 -2.24 -17.56 -7.72
CA SER A 172 -1.25 -17.61 -6.64
C SER A 172 0.19 -17.35 -7.10
N THR A 173 0.40 -17.38 -8.42
CA THR A 173 1.68 -17.07 -9.06
C THR A 173 1.89 -15.59 -9.34
N ASP A 174 0.88 -14.74 -9.13
CA ASP A 174 1.03 -13.31 -9.32
C ASP A 174 2.01 -12.71 -8.32
N THR A 175 2.80 -11.76 -8.80
CA THR A 175 3.66 -10.97 -7.93
C THR A 175 2.79 -10.06 -7.04
N MET A 176 2.81 -10.30 -5.75
CA MET A 176 2.07 -9.50 -4.77
C MET A 176 2.90 -8.34 -4.22
N MET A 177 4.21 -8.55 -4.06
CA MET A 177 5.10 -7.61 -3.41
C MET A 177 6.52 -7.74 -3.96
N ILE A 178 7.25 -6.63 -4.01
CA ILE A 178 8.67 -6.59 -4.33
C ILE A 178 9.42 -6.02 -3.13
N ASP A 179 10.33 -6.82 -2.58
CA ASP A 179 11.24 -6.40 -1.54
C ASP A 179 12.64 -6.20 -2.10
N PHE A 180 13.25 -5.08 -1.75
CA PHE A 180 14.64 -4.79 -2.11
C PHE A 180 15.56 -5.22 -0.97
N LYS A 181 16.37 -6.24 -1.23
CA LYS A 181 17.36 -6.70 -0.28
C LYS A 181 18.50 -5.68 -0.18
N SER A 182 18.79 -5.21 1.04
CA SER A 182 20.00 -4.40 1.29
C SER A 182 21.23 -5.25 1.06
N ASP A 183 22.13 -4.79 0.19
CA ASP A 183 23.47 -5.36 0.08
C ASP A 183 24.47 -4.43 0.78
N THR A 184 25.44 -5.00 1.50
CA THR A 184 26.44 -4.23 2.24
C THR A 184 27.48 -3.57 1.34
N THR A 185 27.50 -3.91 0.05
CA THR A 185 28.56 -3.50 -0.89
C THR A 185 28.08 -2.96 -2.23
N ALA A 186 26.77 -2.98 -2.52
CA ALA A 186 26.22 -2.56 -3.81
C ALA A 186 24.80 -1.97 -3.66
N LEU A 187 24.26 -1.43 -4.78
CA LEU A 187 22.87 -1.03 -4.85
C LEU A 187 21.93 -2.21 -4.50
N PRO A 188 20.78 -1.95 -3.86
CA PRO A 188 19.79 -2.98 -3.54
C PRO A 188 19.39 -3.78 -4.80
N LYS A 189 19.26 -5.09 -4.63
CA LYS A 189 18.79 -5.99 -5.70
C LYS A 189 17.34 -6.36 -5.48
#